data_0e42b111705159d90a5dba285fdc039f
#
_entry.id   0e42b111705159d90a5dba285fdc039f
#
_cell.length_a   1.000
_cell.length_b   1.000
_cell.length_c   1.000
_cell.angle_alpha   90.00
_cell.angle_beta   90.00
_cell.angle_gamma   90.00
#
_symmetry.space_group_name_H-M   'P 1'
#
loop_
_entity.id
_entity.type
_entity.pdbx_description
1 polymer ?
#
loop_
_entity_poly.entity_id
_entity_poly.type
_entity_poly.pdbx_seq_one_letter_code
_entity_poly.pdbx_strand_id
1 'polypeptide(L)'
;LKIEKCLPLDEESHTKLASKLVNELTEQSLDIMKKSKVNERRKENDKKLLNGILLRDAGNTYPKSTPINDLHSMKFSCIVDMPVEIGISEILKMKTYDAGGLTDYEEKAKVAAKAMDEQNAVYVHLKGPDEFGHDGDAQGKMENIEEIDKRFFGTLLDNIDSSKVAVI
;
A
#
# COMPACT_ATOMS: atom_id res chain seq x y z
N LEU A 1 -11.98 22.65 8.06
CA LEU A 1 -11.27 22.43 6.78
C LEU A 1 -12.26 22.73 5.65
N LYS A 2 -11.90 23.58 4.70
CA LYS A 2 -12.70 23.83 3.50
C LYS A 2 -12.14 22.93 2.40
N ILE A 3 -12.97 22.00 1.90
CA ILE A 3 -12.61 21.18 0.75
C ILE A 3 -12.93 22.00 -0.49
N GLU A 4 -11.93 22.20 -1.36
CA GLU A 4 -12.13 22.88 -2.63
C GLU A 4 -12.99 22.04 -3.57
N LYS A 5 -13.82 22.71 -4.40
CA LYS A 5 -14.65 22.02 -5.39
C LYS A 5 -13.80 21.41 -6.50
N CYS A 6 -14.13 20.18 -6.86
CA CYS A 6 -13.62 19.55 -8.06
C CYS A 6 -14.16 20.30 -9.29
N LEU A 7 -13.26 20.75 -10.16
CA LEU A 7 -13.61 21.41 -11.41
C LEU A 7 -13.35 20.49 -12.59
N PRO A 8 -14.17 20.53 -13.66
CA PRO A 8 -13.87 19.78 -14.88
C PRO A 8 -12.61 20.38 -15.55
N LEU A 9 -11.77 19.51 -16.10
CA LEU A 9 -10.54 19.91 -16.81
C LEU A 9 -10.79 20.31 -18.25
N ASP A 10 -11.96 19.94 -18.79
CA ASP A 10 -12.40 20.24 -20.17
C ASP A 10 -13.91 20.42 -20.24
N GLU A 11 -14.44 20.70 -21.42
CA GLU A 11 -15.85 20.94 -21.67
C GLU A 11 -16.67 19.68 -21.97
N GLU A 12 -16.04 18.49 -21.93
CA GLU A 12 -16.69 17.23 -22.22
C GLU A 12 -17.78 16.88 -21.19
N SER A 13 -18.87 16.30 -21.66
CA SER A 13 -20.05 16.03 -20.81
C SER A 13 -19.73 15.04 -19.69
N HIS A 14 -18.89 14.04 -19.95
CA HIS A 14 -18.51 13.05 -18.94
C HIS A 14 -17.57 13.63 -17.88
N THR A 15 -16.68 14.58 -18.24
CA THR A 15 -15.81 15.26 -17.29
C THR A 15 -16.62 16.18 -16.37
N LYS A 16 -17.61 16.91 -16.93
CA LYS A 16 -18.54 17.72 -16.16
C LYS A 16 -19.40 16.87 -15.21
N LEU A 17 -19.87 15.71 -15.68
CA LEU A 17 -20.62 14.77 -14.84
C LEU A 17 -19.74 14.21 -13.70
N ALA A 18 -18.53 13.81 -14.00
CA ALA A 18 -17.59 13.29 -13.01
C ALA A 18 -17.31 14.31 -11.90
N SER A 19 -16.98 15.55 -12.24
CA SER A 19 -16.74 16.62 -11.26
C SER A 19 -18.00 16.93 -10.42
N LYS A 20 -19.18 16.91 -11.02
CA LYS A 20 -20.45 17.07 -10.31
C LYS A 20 -20.66 15.95 -9.29
N LEU A 21 -20.50 14.69 -9.70
CA LEU A 21 -20.67 13.52 -8.81
C LEU A 21 -19.67 13.52 -7.65
N VAL A 22 -18.40 13.89 -7.89
CA VAL A 22 -17.40 14.03 -6.85
C VAL A 22 -17.80 15.10 -5.83
N ASN A 23 -18.29 16.24 -6.28
CA ASN A 23 -18.75 17.30 -5.39
C ASN A 23 -19.96 16.88 -4.56
N GLU A 24 -20.95 16.25 -5.19
CA GLU A 24 -22.14 15.72 -4.49
C GLU A 24 -21.76 14.67 -3.45
N LEU A 25 -20.87 13.72 -3.78
CA LEU A 25 -20.39 12.72 -2.84
C LEU A 25 -19.65 13.37 -1.66
N THR A 26 -18.81 14.36 -1.93
CA THR A 26 -18.09 15.11 -0.89
C THR A 26 -19.07 15.80 0.07
N GLU A 27 -20.05 16.52 -0.45
CA GLU A 27 -21.06 17.23 0.36
C GLU A 27 -21.88 16.23 1.21
N GLN A 28 -22.40 15.16 0.60
CA GLN A 28 -23.17 14.14 1.32
C GLN A 28 -22.34 13.42 2.39
N SER A 29 -21.07 13.10 2.08
CA SER A 29 -20.18 12.44 3.05
C SER A 29 -19.90 13.31 4.27
N LEU A 30 -19.74 14.62 4.09
CA LEU A 30 -19.57 15.56 5.20
C LEU A 30 -20.78 15.58 6.12
N ASP A 31 -21.99 15.56 5.57
CA ASP A 31 -23.22 15.56 6.35
C ASP A 31 -23.45 14.24 7.10
N ILE A 32 -23.10 13.11 6.49
CA ILE A 32 -23.12 11.80 7.14
C ILE A 32 -22.12 11.76 8.29
N MET A 33 -20.89 12.22 8.06
CA MET A 33 -19.83 12.20 9.09
C MET A 33 -20.18 13.08 10.29
N LYS A 34 -20.78 14.26 10.08
CA LYS A 34 -21.23 15.15 11.18
C LYS A 34 -22.22 14.47 12.12
N LYS A 35 -23.05 13.57 11.60
CA LYS A 35 -24.11 12.85 12.34
C LYS A 35 -23.68 11.44 12.76
N SER A 36 -22.42 11.06 12.52
CA SER A 36 -21.95 9.70 12.73
C SER A 36 -21.68 9.42 14.21
N LYS A 37 -22.25 8.33 14.73
CA LYS A 37 -21.93 7.81 16.06
C LYS A 37 -20.46 7.41 16.21
N VAL A 38 -19.77 7.15 15.11
CA VAL A 38 -18.30 6.91 15.12
C VAL A 38 -17.60 8.20 15.52
N ASN A 39 -18.00 9.35 14.96
CA ASN A 39 -17.41 10.62 15.32
C ASN A 39 -17.76 11.06 16.76
N GLU A 40 -18.95 10.73 17.25
CA GLU A 40 -19.31 10.95 18.65
C GLU A 40 -18.34 10.18 19.57
N ARG A 41 -18.15 8.86 19.34
CA ARG A 41 -17.21 8.04 20.12
C ARG A 41 -15.76 8.51 19.98
N ARG A 42 -15.34 8.98 18.80
CA ARG A 42 -14.00 9.53 18.59
C ARG A 42 -13.78 10.79 19.41
N LYS A 43 -14.80 11.67 19.47
CA LYS A 43 -14.78 12.89 20.28
C LYS A 43 -14.68 12.58 21.77
N GLU A 44 -15.47 11.61 22.26
CA GLU A 44 -15.43 11.15 23.67
C GLU A 44 -14.08 10.59 24.09
N ASN A 45 -13.30 10.04 23.13
CA ASN A 45 -11.99 9.47 23.35
C ASN A 45 -10.84 10.40 22.90
N ASP A 46 -11.09 11.69 22.77
CA ASP A 46 -10.13 12.71 22.33
C ASP A 46 -9.38 12.37 21.02
N LYS A 47 -10.06 11.70 20.08
CA LYS A 47 -9.51 11.34 18.78
C LYS A 47 -9.94 12.33 17.71
N LYS A 48 -9.07 12.56 16.72
CA LYS A 48 -9.39 13.37 15.55
C LYS A 48 -10.67 12.86 14.87
N LEU A 49 -11.57 13.76 14.51
CA LEU A 49 -12.83 13.42 13.82
C LEU A 49 -12.58 13.12 12.35
N LEU A 50 -13.39 12.23 11.79
CA LEU A 50 -13.51 12.08 10.34
C LEU A 50 -14.31 13.28 9.81
N ASN A 51 -13.71 14.11 8.99
CA ASN A 51 -14.26 15.39 8.58
C ASN A 51 -14.22 15.65 7.07
N GLY A 52 -13.88 14.64 6.27
CA GLY A 52 -13.89 14.73 4.82
C GLY A 52 -13.42 13.44 4.15
N ILE A 53 -13.77 13.30 2.87
CA ILE A 53 -13.26 12.30 1.96
C ILE A 53 -12.59 13.02 0.81
N LEU A 54 -11.38 12.65 0.46
CA LEU A 54 -10.69 13.09 -0.74
C LEU A 54 -10.61 11.91 -1.69
N LEU A 55 -11.03 12.11 -2.94
CA LEU A 55 -10.98 11.10 -3.99
C LEU A 55 -9.81 11.37 -4.92
N ARG A 56 -9.11 10.32 -5.30
CA ARG A 56 -8.03 10.37 -6.29
C ARG A 56 -7.91 9.03 -7.01
N ASP A 57 -7.14 9.00 -8.08
CA ASP A 57 -6.73 7.78 -8.78
C ASP A 57 -7.92 6.93 -9.25
N ALA A 58 -8.98 7.60 -9.73
CA ALA A 58 -10.18 6.92 -10.21
C ALA A 58 -9.88 6.10 -11.47
N GLY A 59 -10.43 4.89 -11.53
CA GLY A 59 -10.36 4.01 -12.70
C GLY A 59 -11.58 3.09 -12.75
N ASN A 60 -11.96 2.67 -13.96
CA ASN A 60 -13.09 1.79 -14.20
C ASN A 60 -12.71 0.51 -14.96
N THR A 61 -11.43 0.35 -15.26
CA THR A 61 -10.91 -0.81 -15.98
C THR A 61 -9.58 -1.28 -15.37
N TYR A 62 -9.35 -2.58 -15.40
CA TYR A 62 -8.04 -3.12 -15.06
C TYR A 62 -7.03 -2.86 -16.19
N PRO A 63 -5.80 -2.45 -15.86
CA PRO A 63 -4.75 -2.35 -16.88
C PRO A 63 -4.54 -3.72 -17.55
N LYS A 64 -4.48 -3.72 -18.87
CA LYS A 64 -4.07 -4.90 -19.62
C LYS A 64 -2.54 -4.95 -19.59
N SER A 65 -1.99 -5.88 -18.85
CA SER A 65 -0.55 -6.11 -18.78
C SER A 65 -0.22 -7.56 -19.14
N THR A 66 0.93 -7.77 -19.75
CA THR A 66 1.50 -9.12 -19.87
C THR A 66 1.90 -9.59 -18.48
N PRO A 67 1.57 -10.82 -18.07
CA PRO A 67 2.07 -11.38 -16.82
C PRO A 67 3.59 -11.22 -16.71
N ILE A 68 4.08 -10.82 -15.54
CA ILE A 68 5.52 -10.53 -15.38
C ILE A 68 6.39 -11.76 -15.63
N ASN A 69 5.88 -12.94 -15.29
CA ASN A 69 6.55 -14.21 -15.54
C ASN A 69 6.77 -14.46 -17.04
N ASP A 70 5.77 -14.14 -17.85
CA ASP A 70 5.84 -14.31 -19.31
C ASP A 70 6.75 -13.25 -19.94
N LEU A 71 6.68 -12.00 -19.42
CA LEU A 71 7.49 -10.90 -19.91
C LEU A 71 9.00 -11.14 -19.75
N HIS A 72 9.40 -11.76 -18.64
CA HIS A 72 10.80 -11.99 -18.31
C HIS A 72 11.23 -13.46 -18.40
N SER A 73 10.33 -14.38 -18.73
CA SER A 73 10.58 -15.84 -18.72
C SER A 73 11.17 -16.31 -17.38
N MET A 74 10.70 -15.73 -16.29
CA MET A 74 11.14 -15.98 -14.91
C MET A 74 9.93 -16.16 -14.01
N LYS A 75 10.11 -16.88 -12.90
CA LYS A 75 9.09 -17.00 -11.86
C LYS A 75 9.24 -15.88 -10.85
N PHE A 76 8.30 -14.94 -10.85
CA PHE A 76 8.21 -13.86 -9.87
C PHE A 76 7.18 -14.16 -8.80
N SER A 77 7.51 -13.76 -7.58
CA SER A 77 6.59 -13.78 -6.46
C SER A 77 6.73 -12.52 -5.62
N CYS A 78 5.81 -12.33 -4.68
CA CYS A 78 5.87 -11.18 -3.80
C CYS A 78 5.42 -11.51 -2.37
N ILE A 79 5.93 -10.72 -1.44
CA ILE A 79 5.52 -10.62 -0.04
C ILE A 79 5.09 -9.18 0.17
N VAL A 80 3.78 -8.95 0.29
CA VAL A 80 3.17 -7.62 0.34
C VAL A 80 1.99 -7.65 1.31
N ASP A 81 1.74 -6.54 1.98
CA ASP A 81 0.70 -6.45 3.03
C ASP A 81 -0.47 -5.56 2.61
N MET A 82 -0.23 -4.60 1.72
CA MET A 82 -1.23 -3.59 1.39
C MET A 82 -2.16 -4.07 0.27
N PRO A 83 -3.47 -3.78 0.36
CA PRO A 83 -4.44 -4.21 -0.66
C PRO A 83 -4.10 -3.77 -2.09
N VAL A 84 -3.49 -2.58 -2.24
CA VAL A 84 -3.09 -2.08 -3.56
C VAL A 84 -1.98 -2.92 -4.18
N GLU A 85 -1.00 -3.34 -3.39
CA GLU A 85 0.12 -4.17 -3.84
C GLU A 85 -0.33 -5.61 -4.14
N ILE A 86 -1.25 -6.13 -3.32
CA ILE A 86 -1.92 -7.41 -3.59
C ILE A 86 -2.66 -7.32 -4.93
N GLY A 87 -3.40 -6.24 -5.17
CA GLY A 87 -4.08 -6.01 -6.45
C GLY A 87 -3.12 -5.94 -7.65
N ILE A 88 -1.96 -5.29 -7.49
CA ILE A 88 -0.92 -5.23 -8.51
C ILE A 88 -0.35 -6.63 -8.77
N SER A 89 -0.06 -7.41 -7.72
CA SER A 89 0.45 -8.77 -7.87
C SER A 89 -0.52 -9.69 -8.60
N GLU A 90 -1.82 -9.56 -8.34
CA GLU A 90 -2.87 -10.29 -9.04
C GLU A 90 -2.93 -9.95 -10.55
N ILE A 91 -2.82 -8.65 -10.89
CA ILE A 91 -2.79 -8.18 -12.28
C ILE A 91 -1.54 -8.73 -13.00
N LEU A 92 -0.39 -8.72 -12.34
CA LEU A 92 0.88 -9.19 -12.87
C LEU A 92 1.04 -10.71 -12.81
N LYS A 93 0.08 -11.44 -12.21
CA LYS A 93 0.11 -12.89 -12.03
C LYS A 93 1.32 -13.38 -11.21
N MET A 94 1.73 -12.60 -10.23
CA MET A 94 2.77 -12.99 -9.27
C MET A 94 2.18 -13.94 -8.22
N LYS A 95 2.98 -14.91 -7.77
CA LYS A 95 2.62 -15.73 -6.60
C LYS A 95 2.80 -14.88 -5.33
N THR A 96 1.75 -14.72 -4.54
CA THR A 96 1.81 -14.01 -3.27
C THR A 96 2.06 -14.99 -2.13
N TYR A 97 2.95 -14.63 -1.21
CA TYR A 97 3.21 -15.36 0.03
C TYR A 97 2.76 -14.53 1.23
N ASP A 98 2.05 -15.15 2.14
CA ASP A 98 1.73 -14.56 3.44
C ASP A 98 2.95 -14.71 4.38
N ALA A 99 3.32 -13.63 5.03
CA ALA A 99 4.46 -13.58 5.94
C ALA A 99 4.16 -12.72 7.18
N GLY A 100 2.93 -12.83 7.69
CA GLY A 100 2.49 -12.13 8.90
C GLY A 100 2.09 -10.67 8.66
N GLY A 101 2.15 -9.86 9.70
CA GLY A 101 1.74 -8.45 9.69
C GLY A 101 2.84 -7.49 9.25
N LEU A 102 2.54 -6.20 9.31
CA LEU A 102 3.41 -5.12 8.79
C LEU A 102 4.83 -5.13 9.39
N THR A 103 4.97 -5.47 10.67
CA THR A 103 6.24 -5.43 11.42
C THR A 103 6.88 -6.80 11.64
N ASP A 104 6.35 -7.85 11.02
CA ASP A 104 6.87 -9.21 11.15
C ASP A 104 8.10 -9.42 10.22
N TYR A 105 9.11 -8.55 10.39
CA TYR A 105 10.28 -8.46 9.53
C TYR A 105 11.08 -9.77 9.42
N GLU A 106 11.25 -10.48 10.54
CA GLU A 106 11.95 -11.77 10.57
C GLU A 106 11.20 -12.87 9.81
N GLU A 107 9.86 -12.90 9.96
CA GLU A 107 9.03 -13.86 9.23
C GLU A 107 9.05 -13.57 7.73
N LYS A 108 8.94 -12.30 7.33
CA LYS A 108 9.09 -11.88 5.92
C LYS A 108 10.42 -12.32 5.34
N ALA A 109 11.51 -12.16 6.09
CA ALA A 109 12.84 -12.59 5.66
C ALA A 109 12.94 -14.11 5.45
N LYS A 110 12.41 -14.91 6.40
CA LYS A 110 12.39 -16.39 6.30
C LYS A 110 11.54 -16.86 5.13
N VAL A 111 10.36 -16.27 4.96
CA VAL A 111 9.47 -16.60 3.84
C VAL A 111 10.10 -16.21 2.51
N ALA A 112 10.76 -15.04 2.44
CA ALA A 112 11.49 -14.61 1.25
C ALA A 112 12.62 -15.58 0.88
N ALA A 113 13.47 -15.95 1.85
CA ALA A 113 14.55 -16.92 1.64
C ALA A 113 13.98 -18.26 1.13
N LYS A 114 12.93 -18.79 1.78
CA LYS A 114 12.30 -20.05 1.35
C LYS A 114 11.65 -19.95 -0.03
N ALA A 115 11.05 -18.81 -0.36
CA ALA A 115 10.44 -18.61 -1.67
C ALA A 115 11.46 -18.69 -2.81
N MET A 116 12.73 -18.32 -2.58
CA MET A 116 13.80 -18.42 -3.56
C MET A 116 14.15 -19.86 -3.98
N ASP A 117 13.74 -20.88 -3.21
CA ASP A 117 13.88 -22.28 -3.62
C ASP A 117 13.01 -22.63 -4.84
N GLU A 118 11.90 -21.92 -5.04
CA GLU A 118 10.91 -22.17 -6.09
C GLU A 118 10.83 -21.04 -7.13
N GLN A 119 11.28 -19.85 -6.77
CA GLN A 119 11.11 -18.61 -7.54
C GLN A 119 12.49 -18.10 -8.03
N ASN A 120 12.48 -17.39 -9.15
CA ASN A 120 13.68 -16.72 -9.65
C ASN A 120 13.83 -15.30 -9.08
N ALA A 121 12.72 -14.67 -8.68
CA ALA A 121 12.72 -13.35 -8.07
C ALA A 121 11.59 -13.25 -7.03
N VAL A 122 11.90 -12.62 -5.90
CA VAL A 122 10.94 -12.34 -4.81
C VAL A 122 10.95 -10.85 -4.52
N TYR A 123 9.84 -10.18 -4.78
CA TYR A 123 9.64 -8.80 -4.39
C TYR A 123 9.12 -8.74 -2.95
N VAL A 124 9.79 -8.02 -2.08
CA VAL A 124 9.36 -7.83 -0.69
C VAL A 124 9.09 -6.37 -0.43
N HIS A 125 7.87 -6.04 -0.01
CA HIS A 125 7.52 -4.70 0.41
C HIS A 125 7.53 -4.59 1.93
N LEU A 126 8.41 -3.75 2.45
CA LEU A 126 8.52 -3.45 3.88
C LEU A 126 7.89 -2.09 4.15
N LYS A 127 6.66 -2.11 4.64
CA LYS A 127 5.96 -0.91 5.09
C LYS A 127 6.45 -0.53 6.49
N GLY A 128 6.52 0.72 6.79
CA GLY A 128 6.94 1.22 8.11
C GLY A 128 7.58 2.59 7.99
N PRO A 129 8.73 2.76 7.35
CA PRO A 129 9.40 4.06 7.23
C PRO A 129 8.55 5.16 6.59
N ASP A 130 7.60 4.78 5.73
CA ASP A 130 6.66 5.67 5.06
C ASP A 130 5.68 6.31 6.05
N GLU A 131 5.15 5.53 7.00
CA GLU A 131 4.18 6.00 7.99
C GLU A 131 4.80 7.06 8.91
N PHE A 132 5.99 6.79 9.44
CA PHE A 132 6.74 7.78 10.23
C PHE A 132 7.07 9.05 9.42
N GLY A 133 7.35 8.89 8.12
CA GLY A 133 7.56 10.01 7.21
C GLY A 133 6.32 10.90 7.07
N HIS A 134 5.13 10.30 6.96
CA HIS A 134 3.85 11.03 6.88
C HIS A 134 3.51 11.74 8.19
N ASP A 135 3.87 11.18 9.33
CA ASP A 135 3.64 11.78 10.64
C ASP A 135 4.70 12.82 11.04
N GLY A 136 5.75 12.97 10.23
CA GLY A 136 6.87 13.88 10.51
C GLY A 136 7.77 13.39 11.65
N ASP A 137 7.71 12.11 12.00
CA ASP A 137 8.50 11.49 13.06
C ASP A 137 9.82 10.94 12.48
N ALA A 138 10.81 11.81 12.41
CA ALA A 138 12.14 11.46 11.88
C ALA A 138 12.86 10.44 12.78
N GLN A 139 12.67 10.51 14.09
CA GLN A 139 13.29 9.60 15.04
C GLN A 139 12.70 8.20 14.91
N GLY A 140 11.37 8.07 14.92
CA GLY A 140 10.69 6.79 14.71
C GLY A 140 11.02 6.16 13.34
N LYS A 141 11.18 6.98 12.30
CA LYS A 141 11.62 6.51 10.98
C LYS A 141 13.03 5.90 11.03
N MET A 142 13.96 6.56 11.70
CA MET A 142 15.32 6.07 11.87
C MET A 142 15.33 4.73 12.61
N GLU A 143 14.66 4.66 13.78
CA GLU A 143 14.55 3.44 14.59
C GLU A 143 13.92 2.29 13.80
N ASN A 144 12.89 2.58 12.99
CA ASN A 144 12.25 1.57 12.15
C ASN A 144 13.17 1.05 11.04
N ILE A 145 14.01 1.91 10.44
CA ILE A 145 15.01 1.49 9.45
C ILE A 145 16.07 0.59 10.11
N GLU A 146 16.51 0.90 11.32
CA GLU A 146 17.44 0.07 12.10
C GLU A 146 16.83 -1.32 12.42
N GLU A 147 15.53 -1.36 12.77
CA GLU A 147 14.80 -2.61 12.98
C GLU A 147 14.69 -3.44 11.71
N ILE A 148 14.44 -2.81 10.56
CA ILE A 148 14.42 -3.49 9.25
C ILE A 148 15.81 -4.06 8.93
N ASP A 149 16.86 -3.27 9.09
CA ASP A 149 18.22 -3.72 8.84
C ASP A 149 18.56 -4.96 9.70
N LYS A 150 18.32 -4.86 10.99
CA LYS A 150 18.63 -5.93 11.94
C LYS A 150 17.76 -7.17 11.75
N ARG A 151 16.42 -6.99 11.69
CA ARG A 151 15.46 -8.10 11.76
C ARG A 151 15.14 -8.69 10.40
N PHE A 152 15.06 -7.86 9.35
CA PHE A 152 14.81 -8.37 8.00
C PHE A 152 16.12 -8.75 7.33
N PHE A 153 17.04 -7.80 7.10
CA PHE A 153 18.27 -8.09 6.37
C PHE A 153 19.19 -9.03 7.13
N GLY A 154 19.35 -8.88 8.45
CA GLY A 154 20.10 -9.83 9.26
C GLY A 154 19.57 -11.26 9.10
N THR A 155 18.25 -11.46 9.29
CA THR A 155 17.63 -12.78 9.12
C THR A 155 17.71 -13.29 7.68
N LEU A 156 17.49 -12.41 6.67
CA LEU A 156 17.56 -12.81 5.26
C LEU A 156 18.94 -13.33 4.90
N LEU A 157 19.99 -12.57 5.24
CA LEU A 157 21.39 -12.91 4.91
C LEU A 157 21.85 -14.21 5.59
N ASP A 158 21.35 -14.51 6.77
CA ASP A 158 21.60 -15.78 7.47
C ASP A 158 20.91 -16.99 6.81
N ASN A 159 19.90 -16.76 5.97
CA ASN A 159 19.05 -17.80 5.37
C ASN A 159 19.20 -17.93 3.84
N ILE A 160 20.02 -17.13 3.19
CA ILE A 160 20.31 -17.22 1.75
C ILE A 160 21.77 -17.52 1.48
N ASP A 161 22.04 -18.16 0.34
CA ASP A 161 23.39 -18.29 -0.20
C ASP A 161 23.72 -17.06 -1.06
N SER A 162 24.44 -16.10 -0.49
CA SER A 162 24.80 -14.84 -1.15
C SER A 162 25.67 -15.01 -2.42
N SER A 163 26.20 -16.21 -2.66
CA SER A 163 26.87 -16.53 -3.93
C SER A 163 25.88 -16.82 -5.07
N LYS A 164 24.61 -17.07 -4.76
CA LYS A 164 23.54 -17.44 -5.70
C LYS A 164 22.41 -16.43 -5.77
N VAL A 165 22.25 -15.62 -4.73
CA VAL A 165 21.13 -14.67 -4.59
C VAL A 165 21.69 -13.27 -4.55
N ALA A 166 21.16 -12.40 -5.42
CA ALA A 166 21.41 -10.96 -5.37
C ALA A 166 20.28 -10.28 -4.61
N VAL A 167 20.62 -9.41 -3.68
CA VAL A 167 19.69 -8.50 -3.00
C VAL A 167 19.87 -7.12 -3.61
N ILE A 168 18.78 -6.54 -4.11
CA ILE A 168 18.77 -5.27 -4.87
C ILE A 168 17.91 -4.23 -4.15
#